data_ea79fc09a772ae0897c9083f9d839cde
#
_entry.id   ea79fc09a772ae0897c9083f9d839cde
#
_cell.length_a   1.000
_cell.length_b   1.000
_cell.length_c   1.000
_cell.angle_alpha   90.00
_cell.angle_beta   90.00
_cell.angle_gamma   90.00
#
_symmetry.space_group_name_H-M   'P 1'
#
loop_
_entity.id
_entity.type
_entity.pdbx_description
1 polymer ?
#
loop_
_entity_poly.entity_id
_entity_poly.type
_entity_poly.pdbx_seq_one_letter_code
_entity_poly.pdbx_strand_id
1 'polypeptide(L)'
;MPRKRPANAPRVLHRSARVALRATPAQARRLWQLLVSGGDVWACVLELNALRRSRGDAPLVGYQALCRELARAGPGTFGELDSAGARSVLRRYSDAWFAAAKARRAGDDTARFPRRRRRLVPLRWYAGTFSVEGRSLRIPTAARRPPLEVRLAREVPYPPDRIRSVTLVAEAGRLYLDVCAEVPLAAHGPGQGPDPSLMAGVDLGVIHPFAVAGPGGEGLVVSGRAMRAESRLHLADSRARRRAVARRAPSKGQRGSRRWRRFRARTRRIEARHRRRLSQARHEAAKTVVTWAVDKRVGRLVVGDPVGTLEGDAGRRHSQRLRDWRPGAWKACLFDKAEAAGIEVVFVDERGSSSTCPNCRQRVPKPSGRRFSCPHCGLAGHRDLVGAVNIAARHEGGGDIVSMPETITHRRGGRHLPGAGRSRRDPRRIRWDSHRARRGSWPAVARPPEEPPEGSSSSVGALPLEDPPTAA
;
A
#
# COMPACT_ATOMS: atom_id res chain seq x y z
N MET A 1 -30.24 5.62 3.42
CA MET A 1 -29.78 4.28 3.82
C MET A 1 -29.24 3.58 2.58
N PRO A 2 -28.09 2.92 2.59
CA PRO A 2 -27.71 2.08 1.46
C PRO A 2 -28.77 0.98 1.33
N ARG A 3 -29.34 0.84 0.13
CA ARG A 3 -30.29 -0.26 -0.15
C ARG A 3 -29.57 -1.58 0.16
N LYS A 4 -30.18 -2.43 0.99
CA LYS A 4 -29.69 -3.81 1.21
C LYS A 4 -29.67 -4.49 -0.17
N ARG A 5 -28.54 -5.07 -0.49
CA ARG A 5 -28.35 -5.81 -1.74
C ARG A 5 -29.27 -7.05 -1.70
N PRO A 6 -29.95 -7.40 -2.81
CA PRO A 6 -30.72 -8.62 -2.88
C PRO A 6 -29.84 -9.83 -2.55
N ALA A 7 -30.39 -10.83 -1.86
CA ALA A 7 -29.65 -12.04 -1.47
C ALA A 7 -29.00 -12.77 -2.66
N ASN A 8 -29.62 -12.71 -3.82
CA ASN A 8 -29.15 -13.34 -5.07
C ASN A 8 -28.31 -12.41 -5.97
N ALA A 9 -27.92 -11.21 -5.51
CA ALA A 9 -27.09 -10.34 -6.32
C ALA A 9 -25.69 -10.94 -6.48
N PRO A 10 -25.09 -10.93 -7.69
CA PRO A 10 -23.76 -11.48 -7.92
C PRO A 10 -22.74 -10.81 -7.01
N ARG A 11 -21.85 -11.59 -6.40
CA ARG A 11 -20.81 -11.07 -5.51
C ARG A 11 -19.93 -10.10 -6.27
N VAL A 12 -19.77 -8.88 -5.76
CA VAL A 12 -18.85 -7.87 -6.31
C VAL A 12 -17.79 -7.53 -5.30
N LEU A 13 -16.63 -7.21 -5.80
CA LEU A 13 -15.47 -6.82 -5.01
C LEU A 13 -15.20 -5.34 -5.18
N HIS A 14 -14.74 -4.71 -4.11
CA HIS A 14 -14.23 -3.34 -4.19
C HIS A 14 -12.73 -3.36 -4.48
N ARG A 15 -12.33 -2.68 -5.55
CA ARG A 15 -10.92 -2.55 -5.94
C ARG A 15 -10.53 -1.09 -6.01
N SER A 16 -9.30 -0.80 -5.62
CA SER A 16 -8.78 0.58 -5.63
C SER A 16 -7.60 0.71 -6.58
N ALA A 17 -7.60 1.80 -7.35
CA ALA A 17 -6.47 2.20 -8.18
C ALA A 17 -6.04 3.62 -7.82
N ARG A 18 -4.72 3.85 -7.70
CA ARG A 18 -4.15 5.19 -7.51
C ARG A 18 -3.66 5.76 -8.82
N VAL A 19 -4.12 6.96 -9.17
CA VAL A 19 -3.72 7.70 -10.35
C VAL A 19 -3.15 9.05 -9.94
N ALA A 20 -2.01 9.46 -10.52
CA ALA A 20 -1.44 10.78 -10.25
C ALA A 20 -2.23 11.86 -10.98
N LEU A 21 -2.36 13.04 -10.37
CA LEU A 21 -2.98 14.21 -11.00
C LEU A 21 -1.93 15.00 -11.79
N ARG A 22 -2.33 15.49 -12.96
CA ARG A 22 -1.62 16.47 -13.78
C ARG A 22 -2.35 17.81 -13.67
N ALA A 23 -2.01 18.58 -12.66
CA ALA A 23 -2.65 19.86 -12.37
C ALA A 23 -1.73 21.02 -12.79
N THR A 24 -2.29 22.08 -13.35
CA THR A 24 -1.62 23.37 -13.52
C THR A 24 -1.25 23.94 -12.14
N PRO A 25 -0.36 24.93 -12.04
CA PRO A 25 -0.04 25.57 -10.76
C PRO A 25 -1.27 26.11 -10.03
N ALA A 26 -2.22 26.71 -10.76
CA ALA A 26 -3.47 27.23 -10.19
C ALA A 26 -4.38 26.11 -9.65
N GLN A 27 -4.62 25.07 -10.46
CA GLN A 27 -5.36 23.88 -10.03
C GLN A 27 -4.70 23.19 -8.83
N ALA A 28 -3.37 23.08 -8.84
CA ALA A 28 -2.63 22.48 -7.74
C ALA A 28 -2.84 23.28 -6.43
N ARG A 29 -2.77 24.62 -6.46
CA ARG A 29 -3.06 25.46 -5.30
C ARG A 29 -4.45 25.18 -4.74
N ARG A 30 -5.49 25.16 -5.59
CA ARG A 30 -6.87 24.86 -5.18
C ARG A 30 -7.00 23.46 -4.56
N LEU A 31 -6.40 22.44 -5.19
CA LEU A 31 -6.40 21.06 -4.65
C LEU A 31 -5.72 20.96 -3.29
N TRP A 32 -4.59 21.67 -3.10
CA TRP A 32 -3.93 21.73 -1.80
C TRP A 32 -4.80 22.44 -0.76
N GLN A 33 -5.46 23.54 -1.15
CA GLN A 33 -6.38 24.26 -0.27
C GLN A 33 -7.56 23.39 0.17
N LEU A 34 -8.18 22.62 -0.73
CA LEU A 34 -9.21 21.65 -0.37
C LEU A 34 -8.74 20.66 0.72
N LEU A 35 -7.51 20.13 0.62
CA LEU A 35 -6.95 19.23 1.64
C LEU A 35 -6.68 19.94 2.97
N VAL A 36 -6.32 21.25 2.94
CA VAL A 36 -6.16 22.08 4.13
C VAL A 36 -7.53 22.30 4.76
N SER A 37 -8.54 22.74 4.01
CA SER A 37 -9.91 22.90 4.49
C SER A 37 -10.48 21.61 5.11
N GLY A 38 -10.13 20.45 4.55
CA GLY A 38 -10.40 19.16 5.22
C GLY A 38 -9.70 19.01 6.58
N GLY A 39 -8.49 19.59 6.72
CA GLY A 39 -7.79 19.70 8.00
C GLY A 39 -8.51 20.61 8.98
N ASP A 40 -9.07 21.71 8.52
CA ASP A 40 -9.84 22.67 9.32
C ASP A 40 -11.14 22.04 9.83
N VAL A 41 -11.90 21.32 8.96
CA VAL A 41 -13.07 20.54 9.39
C VAL A 41 -12.68 19.55 10.52
N TRP A 42 -11.55 18.86 10.37
CA TRP A 42 -11.06 17.94 11.40
C TRP A 42 -10.70 18.67 12.71
N ALA A 43 -10.10 19.85 12.62
CA ALA A 43 -9.73 20.68 13.78
C ALA A 43 -10.98 21.17 14.53
N CYS A 44 -11.99 21.67 13.79
CA CYS A 44 -13.26 22.09 14.38
C CYS A 44 -13.95 20.98 15.18
N VAL A 45 -13.94 19.72 14.68
CA VAL A 45 -14.50 18.59 15.43
C VAL A 45 -13.71 18.33 16.74
N LEU A 46 -12.39 18.47 16.70
CA LEU A 46 -11.56 18.33 17.92
C LEU A 46 -11.84 19.44 18.94
N GLU A 47 -11.97 20.68 18.49
CA GLU A 47 -12.26 21.85 19.33
C GLU A 47 -13.67 21.78 19.92
N LEU A 48 -14.66 21.43 19.10
CA LEU A 48 -16.04 21.18 19.56
C LEU A 48 -16.05 20.12 20.69
N ASN A 49 -15.35 19.01 20.50
CA ASN A 49 -15.26 17.97 21.53
C ASN A 49 -14.40 18.35 22.74
N ALA A 50 -13.46 19.27 22.58
CA ALA A 50 -12.73 19.84 23.72
C ALA A 50 -13.64 20.75 24.57
N LEU A 51 -14.44 21.61 23.90
CA LEU A 51 -15.42 22.49 24.56
C LEU A 51 -16.53 21.69 25.26
N ARG A 52 -17.04 20.61 24.63
CA ARG A 52 -18.03 19.75 25.27
C ARG A 52 -17.49 19.11 26.54
N ARG A 53 -16.24 18.59 26.49
CA ARG A 53 -15.60 18.03 27.69
C ARG A 53 -15.41 19.06 28.81
N SER A 54 -15.06 20.30 28.51
CA SER A 54 -14.93 21.34 29.58
C SER A 54 -16.27 21.67 30.22
N ARG A 55 -17.39 21.34 29.57
CA ARG A 55 -18.76 21.51 30.11
C ARG A 55 -19.33 20.25 30.74
N GLY A 56 -18.55 19.14 30.82
CA GLY A 56 -19.03 17.84 31.29
C GLY A 56 -19.88 17.05 30.29
N ASP A 57 -20.03 17.54 29.06
CA ASP A 57 -20.85 16.91 28.05
C ASP A 57 -20.16 15.69 27.41
N ALA A 58 -20.95 14.69 27.01
CA ALA A 58 -20.46 13.57 26.20
C ALA A 58 -19.92 14.04 24.83
N PRO A 59 -18.84 13.40 24.31
CA PRO A 59 -18.25 13.80 23.05
C PRO A 59 -19.20 13.54 21.86
N LEU A 60 -19.24 14.47 20.91
CA LEU A 60 -20.01 14.36 19.69
C LEU A 60 -19.19 13.58 18.63
N VAL A 61 -19.51 12.29 18.43
CA VAL A 61 -18.71 11.37 17.60
C VAL A 61 -19.51 10.68 16.51
N GLY A 62 -20.84 10.66 16.63
CA GLY A 62 -21.73 10.08 15.65
C GLY A 62 -21.77 10.86 14.34
N TYR A 63 -21.59 10.18 13.20
CA TYR A 63 -21.53 10.82 11.87
C TYR A 63 -22.72 11.73 11.59
N GLN A 64 -23.95 11.29 11.86
CA GLN A 64 -25.16 12.08 11.60
C GLN A 64 -25.23 13.35 12.47
N ALA A 65 -24.84 13.22 13.73
CA ALA A 65 -24.78 14.35 14.64
C ALA A 65 -23.75 15.40 14.19
N LEU A 66 -22.55 14.95 13.78
CA LEU A 66 -21.52 15.82 13.21
C LEU A 66 -21.99 16.48 11.89
N CYS A 67 -22.77 15.79 11.06
CA CYS A 67 -23.34 16.39 9.85
C CYS A 67 -24.38 17.48 10.15
N ARG A 68 -25.15 17.36 11.25
CA ARG A 68 -26.06 18.41 11.69
C ARG A 68 -25.31 19.67 12.14
N GLU A 69 -24.20 19.49 12.88
CA GLU A 69 -23.33 20.63 13.25
C GLU A 69 -22.72 21.31 12.02
N LEU A 70 -22.27 20.52 11.03
CA LEU A 70 -21.77 21.07 9.76
C LEU A 70 -22.86 21.90 9.03
N ALA A 71 -24.09 21.42 9.03
CA ALA A 71 -25.21 22.14 8.40
C ALA A 71 -25.49 23.48 9.10
N ARG A 72 -25.40 23.53 10.43
CA ARG A 72 -25.52 24.77 11.23
C ARG A 72 -24.44 25.81 10.92
N ALA A 73 -23.21 25.32 10.63
CA ALA A 73 -22.12 26.21 10.25
C ALA A 73 -22.33 26.92 8.92
N GLY A 74 -23.19 26.40 8.07
CA GLY A 74 -23.57 27.01 6.78
C GLY A 74 -22.59 26.76 5.64
N PRO A 75 -22.98 27.11 4.40
CA PRO A 75 -22.13 26.93 3.23
C PRO A 75 -20.97 27.94 3.22
N GLY A 76 -19.84 27.53 2.67
CA GLY A 76 -18.66 28.38 2.52
C GLY A 76 -17.77 28.53 3.76
N THR A 77 -18.16 27.98 4.93
CA THR A 77 -17.38 28.01 6.17
C THR A 77 -15.96 27.44 5.99
N PHE A 78 -15.78 26.46 5.11
CA PHE A 78 -14.49 25.82 4.81
C PHE A 78 -13.97 26.18 3.41
N GLY A 79 -14.13 27.42 3.00
CA GLY A 79 -13.60 27.96 1.75
C GLY A 79 -14.21 27.31 0.51
N GLU A 80 -13.38 26.70 -0.36
CA GLU A 80 -13.84 26.00 -1.57
C GLU A 80 -14.33 24.57 -1.35
N LEU A 81 -14.25 24.04 -0.12
CA LEU A 81 -14.66 22.68 0.17
C LEU A 81 -16.18 22.54 0.14
N ASP A 82 -16.68 21.65 -0.70
CA ASP A 82 -18.09 21.31 -0.79
C ASP A 82 -18.58 20.48 0.40
N SER A 83 -19.90 20.39 0.57
CA SER A 83 -20.50 19.64 1.67
C SER A 83 -20.19 18.14 1.64
N ALA A 84 -20.08 17.53 0.45
CA ALA A 84 -19.75 16.10 0.33
C ALA A 84 -18.31 15.83 0.76
N GLY A 85 -17.36 16.68 0.34
CA GLY A 85 -15.98 16.63 0.79
C GLY A 85 -15.85 16.83 2.30
N ALA A 86 -16.54 17.82 2.88
CA ALA A 86 -16.55 18.06 4.33
C ALA A 86 -17.15 16.88 5.09
N ARG A 87 -18.31 16.35 4.68
CA ARG A 87 -18.94 15.16 5.27
C ARG A 87 -18.01 13.93 5.21
N SER A 88 -17.16 13.80 4.18
CA SER A 88 -16.18 12.71 4.10
C SER A 88 -15.14 12.76 5.21
N VAL A 89 -14.78 13.96 5.67
CA VAL A 89 -13.90 14.18 6.82
C VAL A 89 -14.58 13.78 8.12
N LEU A 90 -15.84 14.19 8.31
CA LEU A 90 -16.64 13.83 9.48
C LEU A 90 -16.82 12.31 9.59
N ARG A 91 -17.11 11.63 8.47
CA ARG A 91 -17.17 10.18 8.43
C ARG A 91 -15.86 9.55 8.87
N ARG A 92 -14.74 10.03 8.34
CA ARG A 92 -13.40 9.55 8.71
C ARG A 92 -13.07 9.76 10.19
N TYR A 93 -13.53 10.87 10.78
CA TYR A 93 -13.37 11.13 12.22
C TYR A 93 -14.19 10.13 13.04
N SER A 94 -15.48 9.98 12.70
CA SER A 94 -16.41 9.04 13.33
C SER A 94 -15.89 7.60 13.27
N ASP A 95 -15.50 7.13 12.08
CA ASP A 95 -14.96 5.78 11.87
C ASP A 95 -13.68 5.55 12.70
N ALA A 96 -12.78 6.52 12.76
CA ALA A 96 -11.55 6.43 13.55
C ALA A 96 -11.83 6.39 15.07
N TRP A 97 -12.85 7.11 15.53
CA TRP A 97 -13.25 7.12 16.92
C TRP A 97 -13.85 5.77 17.33
N PHE A 98 -14.81 5.24 16.55
CA PHE A 98 -15.44 3.95 16.82
C PHE A 98 -14.49 2.77 16.67
N ALA A 99 -13.53 2.84 15.73
CA ALA A 99 -12.46 1.84 15.61
C ALA A 99 -11.59 1.80 16.87
N ALA A 100 -11.21 2.96 17.41
CA ALA A 100 -10.44 3.03 18.65
C ALA A 100 -11.25 2.52 19.84
N ALA A 101 -12.55 2.85 19.93
CA ALA A 101 -13.44 2.37 20.98
C ALA A 101 -13.61 0.83 20.92
N LYS A 102 -13.74 0.27 19.71
CA LYS A 102 -13.83 -1.19 19.51
C LYS A 102 -12.54 -1.88 19.93
N ALA A 103 -11.38 -1.37 19.52
CA ALA A 103 -10.08 -1.93 19.87
C ALA A 103 -9.85 -1.92 21.40
N ARG A 104 -10.18 -0.82 22.05
CA ARG A 104 -10.08 -0.74 23.53
C ARG A 104 -11.00 -1.74 24.23
N ARG A 105 -12.24 -1.88 23.77
CA ARG A 105 -13.16 -2.91 24.32
C ARG A 105 -12.64 -4.33 24.12
N ALA A 106 -11.82 -4.54 23.07
CA ALA A 106 -11.15 -5.83 22.81
C ALA A 106 -9.81 -5.98 23.58
N GLY A 107 -9.48 -5.09 24.53
CA GLY A 107 -8.26 -5.17 25.35
C GLY A 107 -7.02 -4.49 24.78
N ASP A 108 -7.12 -3.76 23.65
CA ASP A 108 -5.97 -3.00 23.11
C ASP A 108 -5.86 -1.63 23.78
N ASP A 109 -5.09 -1.55 24.85
CA ASP A 109 -4.81 -0.30 25.58
C ASP A 109 -3.95 0.69 24.79
N THR A 110 -3.31 0.26 23.71
CA THR A 110 -2.52 1.13 22.85
C THR A 110 -3.37 1.92 21.86
N ALA A 111 -4.61 1.49 21.62
CA ALA A 111 -5.56 2.17 20.74
C ALA A 111 -5.88 3.59 21.25
N ARG A 112 -5.75 4.57 20.37
CA ARG A 112 -5.93 5.99 20.74
C ARG A 112 -7.05 6.64 19.93
N PHE A 113 -7.92 7.36 20.62
CA PHE A 113 -8.92 8.21 19.99
C PHE A 113 -8.28 9.34 19.18
N PRO A 114 -8.98 9.88 18.16
CA PRO A 114 -8.52 11.03 17.39
C PRO A 114 -8.33 12.26 18.28
N ARG A 115 -7.07 12.69 18.50
CA ARG A 115 -6.72 13.85 19.35
C ARG A 115 -5.78 14.84 18.67
N ARG A 116 -5.17 14.44 17.53
CA ARG A 116 -4.16 15.27 16.88
C ARG A 116 -4.77 16.05 15.72
N ARG A 117 -4.49 17.36 15.67
CA ARG A 117 -4.75 18.17 14.48
C ARG A 117 -4.03 17.57 13.26
N ARG A 118 -4.70 17.61 12.12
CA ARG A 118 -4.16 17.17 10.83
C ARG A 118 -4.23 18.33 9.85
N ARG A 119 -3.09 18.79 9.36
CA ARG A 119 -3.04 19.88 8.38
C ARG A 119 -3.66 19.49 7.04
N LEU A 120 -3.51 18.26 6.61
CA LEU A 120 -4.04 17.74 5.35
C LEU A 120 -4.86 16.50 5.65
N VAL A 121 -6.13 16.50 5.26
CA VAL A 121 -7.02 15.34 5.39
C VAL A 121 -7.49 14.93 4.00
N PRO A 122 -7.38 13.64 3.62
CA PRO A 122 -7.90 13.14 2.36
C PRO A 122 -9.41 13.34 2.27
N LEU A 123 -9.88 13.77 1.10
CA LEU A 123 -11.28 14.06 0.80
C LEU A 123 -11.85 13.00 -0.12
N ARG A 124 -13.05 12.52 0.18
CA ARG A 124 -13.73 11.50 -0.62
C ARG A 124 -15.04 12.04 -1.16
N TRP A 125 -15.27 11.77 -2.42
CA TRP A 125 -16.54 11.99 -3.11
C TRP A 125 -17.10 10.64 -3.57
N TYR A 126 -18.41 10.50 -3.47
CA TYR A 126 -19.11 9.26 -3.86
C TYR A 126 -19.75 9.42 -5.23
N ALA A 127 -20.12 8.31 -5.87
CA ALA A 127 -20.81 8.29 -7.16
C ALA A 127 -22.00 9.27 -7.15
N GLY A 128 -22.17 10.00 -8.24
CA GLY A 128 -23.17 11.07 -8.37
C GLY A 128 -22.69 12.47 -7.94
N THR A 129 -21.52 12.59 -7.26
CA THR A 129 -20.97 13.91 -6.85
C THR A 129 -19.73 14.32 -7.64
N PHE A 130 -19.18 13.48 -8.47
CA PHE A 130 -18.01 13.72 -9.33
C PHE A 130 -18.25 13.09 -10.70
N SER A 131 -17.49 13.49 -11.71
CA SER A 131 -17.41 12.76 -12.98
C SER A 131 -15.95 12.42 -13.34
N VAL A 132 -15.77 11.26 -14.01
CA VAL A 132 -14.51 10.81 -14.59
C VAL A 132 -14.79 10.37 -16.02
N GLU A 133 -14.16 11.05 -16.98
CA GLU A 133 -14.30 10.76 -18.41
C GLU A 133 -12.90 10.65 -19.02
N GLY A 134 -12.51 9.44 -19.42
CA GLY A 134 -11.18 9.17 -19.89
C GLY A 134 -10.11 9.62 -18.90
N ARG A 135 -9.41 10.70 -19.22
CA ARG A 135 -8.37 11.30 -18.36
C ARG A 135 -8.79 12.59 -17.69
N SER A 136 -10.05 12.99 -17.78
CA SER A 136 -10.60 14.17 -17.10
C SER A 136 -11.29 13.75 -15.81
N LEU A 137 -11.03 14.49 -14.74
CA LEU A 137 -11.70 14.39 -13.44
C LEU A 137 -12.35 15.73 -13.14
N ARG A 138 -13.65 15.73 -12.85
CA ARG A 138 -14.40 16.89 -12.36
C ARG A 138 -14.88 16.60 -10.95
N ILE A 139 -14.48 17.43 -9.98
CA ILE A 139 -14.90 17.36 -8.58
C ILE A 139 -15.67 18.62 -8.20
N PRO A 140 -16.71 18.51 -7.35
CA PRO A 140 -17.47 19.67 -6.89
C PRO A 140 -16.62 20.52 -5.96
N THR A 141 -17.00 21.78 -5.88
CA THR A 141 -16.49 22.77 -4.94
C THR A 141 -17.67 23.41 -4.22
N ALA A 142 -17.43 24.32 -3.28
CA ALA A 142 -18.49 25.03 -2.55
C ALA A 142 -19.48 25.73 -3.50
N ALA A 143 -20.70 25.91 -3.04
CA ALA A 143 -21.74 26.60 -3.78
C ALA A 143 -21.26 27.96 -4.33
N ARG A 144 -21.66 28.29 -5.55
CA ARG A 144 -21.24 29.47 -6.31
C ARG A 144 -19.78 29.52 -6.73
N ARG A 145 -19.02 28.39 -6.58
CA ARG A 145 -17.67 28.25 -7.12
C ARG A 145 -17.68 27.28 -8.30
N PRO A 146 -16.88 27.53 -9.36
CA PRO A 146 -16.82 26.60 -10.48
C PRO A 146 -16.19 25.28 -10.03
N PRO A 147 -16.71 24.12 -10.49
CA PRO A 147 -16.13 22.83 -10.21
C PRO A 147 -14.66 22.82 -10.63
N LEU A 148 -13.89 21.94 -10.02
CA LEU A 148 -12.47 21.81 -10.31
C LEU A 148 -12.25 20.66 -11.28
N GLU A 149 -11.85 20.99 -12.51
CA GLU A 149 -11.49 20.02 -13.53
C GLU A 149 -9.97 19.81 -13.54
N VAL A 150 -9.54 18.55 -13.52
CA VAL A 150 -8.12 18.18 -13.44
C VAL A 150 -7.83 16.97 -14.33
N ARG A 151 -6.71 17.03 -15.05
CA ARG A 151 -6.27 15.91 -15.88
C ARG A 151 -5.59 14.82 -15.04
N LEU A 152 -5.91 13.56 -15.32
CA LEU A 152 -5.24 12.38 -14.77
C LEU A 152 -3.98 12.04 -15.58
N ALA A 153 -2.97 11.51 -14.92
CA ALA A 153 -1.73 11.08 -15.58
C ALA A 153 -1.95 9.89 -16.54
N ARG A 154 -2.95 9.07 -16.26
CA ARG A 154 -3.42 7.95 -17.08
C ARG A 154 -4.93 7.78 -16.87
N GLU A 155 -5.57 7.05 -17.72
CA GLU A 155 -6.96 6.65 -17.53
C GLU A 155 -7.14 5.77 -16.29
N VAL A 156 -8.33 5.83 -15.73
CA VAL A 156 -8.74 4.96 -14.63
C VAL A 156 -8.98 3.56 -15.19
N PRO A 157 -8.44 2.49 -14.56
CA PRO A 157 -8.56 1.12 -15.10
C PRO A 157 -9.94 0.48 -14.79
N TYR A 158 -10.97 1.29 -14.64
CA TYR A 158 -12.33 0.84 -14.35
C TYR A 158 -13.34 1.63 -15.18
N PRO A 159 -14.42 0.99 -15.65
CA PRO A 159 -15.53 1.68 -16.30
C PRO A 159 -16.14 2.74 -15.38
N PRO A 160 -16.55 3.91 -15.87
CA PRO A 160 -17.09 5.00 -15.07
C PRO A 160 -18.30 4.62 -14.21
N ASP A 161 -19.22 3.80 -14.73
CA ASP A 161 -20.42 3.30 -14.05
C ASP A 161 -20.11 2.40 -12.85
N ARG A 162 -18.92 1.80 -12.82
CA ARG A 162 -18.45 0.96 -11.72
C ARG A 162 -17.72 1.74 -10.64
N ILE A 163 -17.37 2.99 -10.87
CA ILE A 163 -16.66 3.81 -9.88
C ILE A 163 -17.62 4.25 -8.79
N ARG A 164 -17.35 3.84 -7.55
CA ARG A 164 -18.18 4.15 -6.37
C ARG A 164 -17.69 5.35 -5.57
N SER A 165 -16.40 5.59 -5.58
CA SER A 165 -15.85 6.79 -4.94
C SER A 165 -14.47 7.16 -5.47
N VAL A 166 -14.16 8.44 -5.34
CA VAL A 166 -12.80 8.95 -5.58
C VAL A 166 -12.31 9.66 -4.33
N THR A 167 -11.03 9.53 -4.02
CA THR A 167 -10.41 10.16 -2.85
C THR A 167 -9.19 10.96 -3.27
N LEU A 168 -9.20 12.27 -3.02
CA LEU A 168 -8.04 13.14 -3.20
C LEU A 168 -7.05 12.89 -2.07
N VAL A 169 -5.80 12.59 -2.42
CA VAL A 169 -4.73 12.27 -1.45
C VAL A 169 -3.46 13.01 -1.81
N ALA A 170 -2.74 13.46 -0.78
CA ALA A 170 -1.40 13.99 -0.91
C ALA A 170 -0.35 13.02 -0.36
N GLU A 171 0.63 12.65 -1.17
CA GLU A 171 1.76 11.83 -0.74
C GLU A 171 3.08 12.41 -1.22
N ALA A 172 3.99 12.68 -0.28
CA ALA A 172 5.34 13.17 -0.56
C ALA A 172 5.40 14.39 -1.48
N GLY A 173 4.45 15.35 -1.32
CA GLY A 173 4.35 16.57 -2.11
C GLY A 173 3.79 16.38 -3.52
N ARG A 174 3.06 15.30 -3.76
CA ARG A 174 2.32 15.04 -4.99
C ARG A 174 0.86 14.73 -4.68
N LEU A 175 -0.01 15.06 -5.61
CA LEU A 175 -1.44 14.82 -5.53
C LEU A 175 -1.81 13.58 -6.34
N TYR A 176 -2.67 12.77 -5.76
CA TYR A 176 -3.17 11.54 -6.34
C TYR A 176 -4.67 11.45 -6.15
N LEU A 177 -5.30 10.71 -7.02
CA LEU A 177 -6.67 10.25 -6.88
C LEU A 177 -6.64 8.75 -6.59
N ASP A 178 -7.21 8.33 -5.48
CA ASP A 178 -7.52 6.93 -5.20
C ASP A 178 -8.96 6.69 -5.66
N VAL A 179 -9.12 5.84 -6.66
CA VAL A 179 -10.41 5.49 -7.25
C VAL A 179 -10.82 4.13 -6.73
N CYS A 180 -12.00 4.04 -6.13
CA CYS A 180 -12.59 2.79 -5.69
C CYS A 180 -13.73 2.42 -6.62
N ALA A 181 -13.68 1.22 -7.19
CA ALA A 181 -14.70 0.70 -8.10
C ALA A 181 -15.18 -0.68 -7.64
N GLU A 182 -16.41 -1.01 -8.02
CA GLU A 182 -16.93 -2.37 -7.95
C GLU A 182 -16.45 -3.15 -9.16
N VAL A 183 -15.89 -4.33 -8.90
CA VAL A 183 -15.41 -5.24 -9.94
C VAL A 183 -16.11 -6.58 -9.73
N PRO A 184 -16.71 -7.19 -10.77
CA PRO A 184 -17.26 -8.53 -10.65
C PRO A 184 -16.14 -9.53 -10.37
N LEU A 185 -16.50 -10.70 -9.86
CA LEU A 185 -15.60 -11.85 -9.84
C LEU A 185 -15.20 -12.22 -11.28
N ALA A 186 -14.02 -12.80 -11.44
CA ALA A 186 -13.60 -13.28 -12.73
C ALA A 186 -14.64 -14.30 -13.27
N ALA A 187 -15.04 -14.10 -14.53
CA ALA A 187 -15.82 -15.11 -15.24
C ALA A 187 -14.84 -16.10 -15.89
N HIS A 188 -15.15 -17.37 -15.72
CA HIS A 188 -14.41 -18.48 -16.35
C HIS A 188 -15.34 -19.19 -17.34
N GLY A 189 -14.78 -19.73 -18.40
CA GLY A 189 -15.53 -20.60 -19.32
C GLY A 189 -16.04 -21.87 -18.63
N PRO A 190 -17.03 -22.56 -19.21
CA PRO A 190 -17.52 -23.82 -18.67
C PRO A 190 -16.37 -24.81 -18.42
N GLY A 191 -16.27 -25.36 -17.23
CA GLY A 191 -15.21 -26.30 -16.82
C GLY A 191 -13.80 -25.72 -16.71
N GLN A 192 -13.61 -24.41 -16.96
CA GLN A 192 -12.28 -23.76 -16.88
C GLN A 192 -12.06 -22.99 -15.57
N GLY A 193 -13.06 -22.84 -14.74
CA GLY A 193 -12.97 -22.16 -13.46
C GLY A 193 -12.23 -22.95 -12.39
N PRO A 194 -11.92 -22.29 -11.25
CA PRO A 194 -11.39 -22.95 -10.08
C PRO A 194 -12.30 -24.11 -9.63
N ASP A 195 -11.71 -25.26 -9.37
CA ASP A 195 -12.35 -26.46 -8.89
C ASP A 195 -12.19 -26.58 -7.36
N PRO A 196 -13.27 -26.56 -6.57
CA PRO A 196 -13.18 -26.63 -5.11
C PRO A 196 -12.47 -27.87 -4.56
N SER A 197 -12.44 -28.97 -5.32
CA SER A 197 -11.75 -30.20 -4.93
C SER A 197 -10.24 -30.08 -5.07
N LEU A 198 -9.75 -29.23 -5.99
CA LEU A 198 -8.33 -29.03 -6.24
C LEU A 198 -7.75 -27.97 -5.30
N MET A 199 -6.77 -28.37 -4.50
CA MET A 199 -6.09 -27.44 -3.60
C MET A 199 -4.59 -27.34 -3.86
N ALA A 200 -3.99 -26.22 -3.41
CA ALA A 200 -2.56 -26.01 -3.40
C ALA A 200 -2.10 -25.41 -2.06
N GLY A 201 -0.98 -25.92 -1.56
CA GLY A 201 -0.32 -25.36 -0.38
C GLY A 201 0.60 -24.21 -0.76
N VAL A 202 0.68 -23.18 0.08
CA VAL A 202 1.52 -21.98 -0.13
C VAL A 202 2.36 -21.70 1.09
N ASP A 203 3.68 -21.82 0.96
CA ASP A 203 4.65 -21.38 1.96
C ASP A 203 5.06 -19.93 1.71
N LEU A 204 5.00 -19.09 2.75
CA LEU A 204 5.38 -17.69 2.72
C LEU A 204 6.80 -17.50 3.25
N GLY A 205 7.74 -17.20 2.36
CA GLY A 205 9.14 -17.07 2.73
C GLY A 205 9.75 -15.68 2.53
N VAL A 206 10.84 -15.40 3.23
CA VAL A 206 11.62 -14.15 3.10
C VAL A 206 12.38 -14.07 1.76
N ILE A 207 12.87 -15.21 1.24
CA ILE A 207 13.65 -15.27 -0.02
C ILE A 207 12.73 -15.57 -1.19
N HIS A 208 11.88 -16.56 -1.03
CA HIS A 208 10.82 -16.89 -1.94
C HIS A 208 9.52 -16.47 -1.26
N PRO A 209 8.93 -15.30 -1.64
CA PRO A 209 7.70 -14.83 -1.02
C PRO A 209 6.55 -15.82 -1.19
N PHE A 210 6.61 -16.66 -2.22
CA PHE A 210 5.67 -17.75 -2.43
C PHE A 210 6.40 -18.96 -2.97
N ALA A 211 6.24 -20.10 -2.31
CA ALA A 211 6.49 -21.42 -2.84
C ALA A 211 5.16 -22.18 -2.78
N VAL A 212 4.72 -22.72 -3.90
CA VAL A 212 3.40 -23.33 -4.08
C VAL A 212 3.57 -24.76 -4.54
N ALA A 213 2.91 -25.68 -3.87
CA ALA A 213 2.75 -27.07 -4.30
C ALA A 213 1.27 -27.31 -4.61
N GLY A 214 0.96 -27.84 -5.78
CA GLY A 214 -0.42 -28.00 -6.25
C GLY A 214 -0.71 -29.42 -6.77
N PRO A 215 -1.86 -29.58 -7.40
CA PRO A 215 -2.28 -30.88 -7.94
C PRO A 215 -1.35 -31.33 -9.05
N GLY A 216 -1.35 -32.65 -9.33
CA GLY A 216 -0.62 -33.25 -10.46
C GLY A 216 0.90 -33.17 -10.35
N GLY A 217 1.48 -33.06 -9.14
CA GLY A 217 2.92 -33.00 -8.97
C GLY A 217 3.56 -31.72 -9.49
N GLU A 218 2.82 -30.63 -9.55
CA GLU A 218 3.32 -29.34 -10.05
C GLU A 218 3.60 -28.35 -8.94
N GLY A 219 4.64 -27.54 -9.12
CA GLY A 219 5.06 -26.52 -8.17
C GLY A 219 5.43 -25.19 -8.81
N LEU A 220 5.31 -24.12 -8.02
CA LEU A 220 5.72 -22.78 -8.41
C LEU A 220 6.58 -22.15 -7.30
N VAL A 221 7.74 -21.62 -7.68
CA VAL A 221 8.60 -20.84 -6.78
C VAL A 221 8.75 -19.42 -7.30
N VAL A 222 8.25 -18.44 -6.57
CA VAL A 222 8.41 -17.02 -6.88
C VAL A 222 9.58 -16.44 -6.10
N SER A 223 10.62 -15.99 -6.79
CA SER A 223 11.82 -15.45 -6.16
C SER A 223 11.68 -13.96 -5.82
N GLY A 224 11.88 -13.60 -4.54
CA GLY A 224 11.92 -12.22 -4.05
C GLY A 224 13.32 -11.60 -3.96
N ARG A 225 14.33 -12.24 -4.58
CA ARG A 225 15.74 -11.78 -4.48
C ARG A 225 15.94 -10.35 -4.95
N ALA A 226 15.27 -9.94 -6.04
CA ALA A 226 15.34 -8.58 -6.56
C ALA A 226 14.77 -7.56 -5.56
N MET A 227 13.64 -7.87 -4.92
CA MET A 227 13.01 -7.01 -3.90
C MET A 227 13.91 -6.87 -2.67
N ARG A 228 14.56 -7.96 -2.25
CA ARG A 228 15.51 -7.94 -1.13
C ARG A 228 16.76 -7.12 -1.45
N ALA A 229 17.28 -7.21 -2.68
CA ALA A 229 18.41 -6.41 -3.13
C ALA A 229 18.06 -4.92 -3.12
N GLU A 230 16.92 -4.54 -3.72
CA GLU A 230 16.38 -3.17 -3.70
C GLU A 230 16.21 -2.65 -2.26
N SER A 231 15.62 -3.46 -1.36
CA SER A 231 15.41 -3.07 0.04
C SER A 231 16.75 -2.84 0.78
N ARG A 232 17.75 -3.68 0.56
CA ARG A 232 19.10 -3.50 1.18
C ARG A 232 19.80 -2.24 0.70
N LEU A 233 19.79 -1.98 -0.60
CA LEU A 233 20.36 -0.77 -1.18
C LEU A 233 19.63 0.47 -0.65
N HIS A 234 18.30 0.45 -0.68
CA HIS A 234 17.49 1.54 -0.16
C HIS A 234 17.75 1.80 1.33
N LEU A 235 17.94 0.76 2.13
CA LEU A 235 18.24 0.90 3.55
C LEU A 235 19.56 1.62 3.81
N ALA A 236 20.63 1.25 3.07
CA ALA A 236 21.93 1.91 3.17
C ALA A 236 21.82 3.40 2.82
N ASP A 237 21.19 3.71 1.68
CA ASP A 237 20.93 5.07 1.24
C ASP A 237 20.02 5.86 2.20
N SER A 238 18.99 5.22 2.74
CA SER A 238 18.06 5.84 3.68
C SER A 238 18.77 6.24 4.97
N ARG A 239 19.66 5.39 5.49
CA ARG A 239 20.48 5.72 6.66
C ARG A 239 21.39 6.93 6.42
N ALA A 240 22.03 6.99 5.25
CA ALA A 240 22.87 8.13 4.88
C ALA A 240 22.05 9.43 4.76
N ARG A 241 20.89 9.37 4.09
CA ARG A 241 19.97 10.52 3.97
C ARG A 241 19.43 11.00 5.31
N ARG A 242 19.04 10.08 6.21
CA ARG A 242 18.55 10.43 7.55
C ARG A 242 19.63 11.13 8.37
N ARG A 243 20.86 10.63 8.35
CA ARG A 243 22.01 11.30 9.00
C ARG A 243 22.27 12.70 8.44
N ALA A 244 22.18 12.87 7.11
CA ALA A 244 22.35 14.16 6.47
C ALA A 244 21.20 15.15 6.80
N VAL A 245 19.96 14.66 6.96
CA VAL A 245 18.82 15.46 7.43
C VAL A 245 19.04 15.89 8.87
N ALA A 246 19.42 14.96 9.75
CA ALA A 246 19.60 15.24 11.18
C ALA A 246 20.72 16.27 11.43
N ARG A 247 21.87 16.14 10.75
CA ARG A 247 22.98 17.10 10.88
C ARG A 247 22.64 18.53 10.50
N ARG A 248 21.61 18.75 9.68
CA ARG A 248 21.17 20.07 9.20
C ARG A 248 19.82 20.46 9.78
N ALA A 249 19.34 19.72 10.75
CA ALA A 249 18.06 20.01 11.37
C ALA A 249 18.16 21.35 12.14
N PRO A 250 17.13 22.21 12.07
CA PRO A 250 17.06 23.40 12.91
C PRO A 250 16.91 23.01 14.37
N SER A 251 17.25 23.90 15.27
CA SER A 251 16.94 23.78 16.71
C SER A 251 15.43 23.64 16.93
N LYS A 252 15.05 23.07 18.09
CA LYS A 252 13.64 22.91 18.45
C LYS A 252 12.93 24.27 18.41
N GLY A 253 11.79 24.33 17.69
CA GLY A 253 11.02 25.56 17.53
C GLY A 253 11.44 26.47 16.37
N GLN A 254 12.61 26.24 15.75
CA GLN A 254 13.08 27.07 14.63
C GLN A 254 12.63 26.53 13.27
N ARG A 255 12.38 27.46 12.33
CA ARG A 255 12.08 27.15 10.93
C ARG A 255 13.35 26.70 10.20
N GLY A 256 13.35 25.49 9.62
CA GLY A 256 14.49 24.98 8.85
C GLY A 256 14.76 25.78 7.58
N SER A 257 16.05 25.88 7.17
CA SER A 257 16.47 26.57 5.95
C SER A 257 15.76 26.04 4.69
N ARG A 258 15.68 26.86 3.64
CA ARG A 258 15.13 26.44 2.32
C ARG A 258 15.82 25.17 1.81
N ARG A 259 17.15 25.09 1.93
CA ARG A 259 17.98 23.95 1.51
C ARG A 259 17.60 22.68 2.29
N TRP A 260 17.43 22.75 3.61
CA TRP A 260 17.02 21.64 4.45
C TRP A 260 15.59 21.16 4.10
N ARG A 261 14.64 22.08 3.91
CA ARG A 261 13.26 21.76 3.52
C ARG A 261 13.21 21.06 2.16
N ARG A 262 13.96 21.54 1.15
CA ARG A 262 14.07 20.90 -0.17
C ARG A 262 14.68 19.50 -0.07
N PHE A 263 15.74 19.33 0.70
CA PHE A 263 16.38 18.03 0.92
C PHE A 263 15.42 17.04 1.61
N ARG A 264 14.71 17.48 2.64
CA ARG A 264 13.69 16.70 3.34
C ARG A 264 12.53 16.28 2.41
N ALA A 265 12.05 17.17 1.56
CA ALA A 265 11.03 16.88 0.56
C ALA A 265 11.52 15.85 -0.46
N ARG A 266 12.76 15.99 -0.97
CA ARG A 266 13.39 15.00 -1.85
C ARG A 266 13.48 13.63 -1.19
N THR A 267 13.92 13.55 0.06
CA THR A 267 13.99 12.31 0.84
C THR A 267 12.62 11.63 0.92
N ARG A 268 11.56 12.37 1.26
CA ARG A 268 10.20 11.82 1.31
C ARG A 268 9.73 11.27 -0.06
N ARG A 269 10.09 11.95 -1.17
CA ARG A 269 9.76 11.45 -2.53
C ARG A 269 10.47 10.15 -2.86
N ILE A 270 11.73 9.99 -2.46
CA ILE A 270 12.51 8.77 -2.66
C ILE A 270 11.90 7.62 -1.85
N GLU A 271 11.58 7.85 -0.57
CA GLU A 271 10.92 6.86 0.30
C GLU A 271 9.55 6.42 -0.26
N ALA A 272 8.74 7.36 -0.72
CA ALA A 272 7.45 7.07 -1.31
C ALA A 272 7.57 6.27 -2.62
N ARG A 273 8.57 6.61 -3.48
CA ARG A 273 8.85 5.85 -4.69
C ARG A 273 9.26 4.41 -4.39
N HIS A 274 10.14 4.22 -3.42
CA HIS A 274 10.57 2.90 -2.99
C HIS A 274 9.39 2.06 -2.49
N ARG A 275 8.55 2.62 -1.60
CA ARG A 275 7.33 1.93 -1.13
C ARG A 275 6.43 1.48 -2.26
N ARG A 276 6.18 2.36 -3.26
CA ARG A 276 5.33 2.02 -4.42
C ARG A 276 5.94 0.91 -5.27
N ARG A 277 7.24 0.94 -5.54
CA ARG A 277 7.93 -0.12 -6.29
C ARG A 277 7.82 -1.48 -5.61
N LEU A 278 8.07 -1.54 -4.30
CA LEU A 278 7.92 -2.79 -3.55
C LEU A 278 6.46 -3.25 -3.46
N SER A 279 5.50 -2.31 -3.34
CA SER A 279 4.08 -2.67 -3.38
C SER A 279 3.71 -3.27 -4.71
N GLN A 280 4.11 -2.66 -5.83
CA GLN A 280 3.88 -3.19 -7.16
C GLN A 280 4.50 -4.59 -7.33
N ALA A 281 5.74 -4.79 -6.87
CA ALA A 281 6.40 -6.11 -6.93
C ALA A 281 5.64 -7.19 -6.14
N ARG A 282 5.05 -6.84 -4.99
CA ARG A 282 4.19 -7.77 -4.24
C ARG A 282 2.92 -8.13 -5.03
N HIS A 283 2.23 -7.14 -5.60
CA HIS A 283 1.04 -7.39 -6.40
C HIS A 283 1.33 -8.22 -7.65
N GLU A 284 2.48 -8.02 -8.30
CA GLU A 284 2.92 -8.83 -9.45
C GLU A 284 3.20 -10.28 -9.04
N ALA A 285 3.93 -10.48 -7.92
CA ALA A 285 4.22 -11.80 -7.40
C ALA A 285 2.94 -12.57 -7.01
N ALA A 286 2.01 -11.92 -6.30
CA ALA A 286 0.72 -12.52 -5.96
C ALA A 286 -0.13 -12.80 -7.21
N LYS A 287 -0.10 -11.92 -8.23
CA LYS A 287 -0.74 -12.19 -9.52
C LYS A 287 -0.17 -13.45 -10.18
N THR A 288 1.15 -13.63 -10.14
CA THR A 288 1.81 -14.82 -10.71
C THR A 288 1.29 -16.11 -10.06
N VAL A 289 1.12 -16.12 -8.72
CA VAL A 289 0.57 -17.28 -8.01
C VAL A 289 -0.87 -17.54 -8.42
N VAL A 290 -1.71 -16.50 -8.43
CA VAL A 290 -3.14 -16.66 -8.75
C VAL A 290 -3.34 -17.06 -10.22
N THR A 291 -2.57 -16.49 -11.17
CA THR A 291 -2.61 -16.92 -12.57
C THR A 291 -2.25 -18.40 -12.70
N TRP A 292 -1.17 -18.84 -12.05
CA TRP A 292 -0.78 -20.24 -12.04
C TRP A 292 -1.87 -21.14 -11.41
N ALA A 293 -2.49 -20.69 -10.32
CA ALA A 293 -3.57 -21.44 -9.66
C ALA A 293 -4.82 -21.57 -10.57
N VAL A 294 -5.20 -20.51 -11.29
CA VAL A 294 -6.30 -20.56 -12.27
C VAL A 294 -5.95 -21.51 -13.42
N ASP A 295 -4.73 -21.42 -13.99
CA ASP A 295 -4.25 -22.30 -15.06
C ASP A 295 -4.30 -23.79 -14.66
N LYS A 296 -4.12 -24.08 -13.36
CA LYS A 296 -4.20 -25.42 -12.78
C LYS A 296 -5.57 -25.74 -12.13
N ARG A 297 -6.57 -24.89 -12.36
CA ARG A 297 -7.93 -25.03 -11.84
C ARG A 297 -8.02 -25.14 -10.31
N VAL A 298 -7.00 -24.68 -9.57
CA VAL A 298 -6.97 -24.70 -8.10
C VAL A 298 -8.10 -23.83 -7.56
N GLY A 299 -9.02 -24.44 -6.81
CA GLY A 299 -10.15 -23.74 -6.17
C GLY A 299 -9.85 -23.30 -4.74
N ARG A 300 -8.80 -23.85 -4.11
CA ARG A 300 -8.42 -23.52 -2.73
C ARG A 300 -6.92 -23.37 -2.55
N LEU A 301 -6.50 -22.23 -1.98
CA LEU A 301 -5.12 -21.99 -1.55
C LEU A 301 -5.04 -22.10 -0.03
N VAL A 302 -4.29 -23.10 0.46
CA VAL A 302 -3.98 -23.26 1.88
C VAL A 302 -2.65 -22.56 2.15
N VAL A 303 -2.67 -21.49 2.92
CA VAL A 303 -1.53 -20.58 3.09
C VAL A 303 -1.00 -20.66 4.52
N GLY A 304 0.29 -20.93 4.66
CA GLY A 304 0.94 -20.91 5.96
C GLY A 304 0.95 -19.50 6.57
N ASP A 305 0.53 -19.39 7.84
CA ASP A 305 0.61 -18.15 8.60
C ASP A 305 1.85 -18.15 9.49
N PRO A 306 2.83 -17.28 9.24
CA PRO A 306 4.06 -17.19 10.02
C PRO A 306 3.85 -16.47 11.37
N VAL A 307 2.70 -16.68 12.02
CA VAL A 307 2.43 -16.16 13.37
C VAL A 307 3.49 -16.71 14.34
N GLY A 308 4.08 -15.85 15.14
CA GLY A 308 5.13 -16.20 16.10
C GLY A 308 6.56 -16.21 15.53
N THR A 309 6.78 -16.26 14.22
CA THR A 309 8.16 -16.11 13.67
C THR A 309 8.72 -14.70 13.84
N LEU A 310 7.88 -13.72 14.13
CA LEU A 310 8.25 -12.33 14.39
C LEU A 310 8.59 -12.06 15.87
N GLU A 311 8.21 -12.96 16.77
CA GLU A 311 8.30 -12.78 18.24
C GLU A 311 9.62 -13.29 18.81
N GLY A 312 10.39 -14.12 18.07
CA GLY A 312 11.68 -14.65 18.51
C GLY A 312 12.81 -13.61 18.43
N ASP A 313 13.70 -13.59 19.42
CA ASP A 313 14.95 -12.83 19.36
C ASP A 313 15.96 -13.57 18.46
N ALA A 314 15.92 -13.25 17.19
CA ALA A 314 16.75 -13.87 16.16
C ALA A 314 17.94 -12.98 15.77
N GLY A 315 18.33 -12.08 16.66
CA GLY A 315 19.41 -11.13 16.47
C GLY A 315 19.07 -9.97 15.52
N ARG A 316 19.78 -8.86 15.67
CA ARG A 316 19.49 -7.55 15.05
C ARG A 316 19.30 -7.59 13.51
N ARG A 317 20.13 -8.39 12.81
CA ARG A 317 20.07 -8.49 11.34
C ARG A 317 18.86 -9.31 10.88
N HIS A 318 18.52 -10.35 11.59
CA HIS A 318 17.38 -11.21 11.26
C HIS A 318 16.06 -10.51 11.57
N SER A 319 15.93 -9.93 12.74
CA SER A 319 14.76 -9.13 13.14
C SER A 319 14.48 -7.99 12.17
N GLN A 320 15.51 -7.35 11.60
CA GLN A 320 15.33 -6.36 10.56
C GLN A 320 14.80 -6.96 9.27
N ARG A 321 15.28 -8.14 8.84
CA ARG A 321 14.80 -8.82 7.63
C ARG A 321 13.33 -9.21 7.75
N LEU A 322 12.93 -9.71 8.93
CA LEU A 322 11.53 -10.07 9.23
C LEU A 322 10.61 -8.84 9.19
N ARG A 323 11.03 -7.72 9.81
CA ARG A 323 10.27 -6.45 9.76
C ARG A 323 10.13 -5.90 8.34
N ASP A 324 11.16 -6.02 7.50
CA ASP A 324 11.11 -5.58 6.10
C ASP A 324 10.26 -6.51 5.22
N TRP A 325 10.12 -7.77 5.59
CA TRP A 325 9.35 -8.78 4.87
C TRP A 325 7.84 -8.48 4.86
N ARG A 326 7.27 -8.05 5.99
CA ARG A 326 5.85 -7.69 6.15
C ARG A 326 4.89 -8.80 5.68
N PRO A 327 4.84 -9.96 6.33
CA PRO A 327 4.03 -11.11 5.88
C PRO A 327 2.56 -10.76 5.70
N GLY A 328 1.96 -9.94 6.57
CA GLY A 328 0.58 -9.48 6.42
C GLY A 328 0.31 -8.76 5.08
N ALA A 329 1.28 -8.02 4.53
CA ALA A 329 1.10 -7.38 3.23
C ALA A 329 1.15 -8.37 2.05
N TRP A 330 1.88 -9.48 2.19
CA TRP A 330 1.90 -10.57 1.22
C TRP A 330 0.58 -11.36 1.26
N LYS A 331 0.13 -11.72 2.47
CA LYS A 331 -1.18 -12.39 2.68
C LYS A 331 -2.31 -11.58 2.08
N ALA A 332 -2.40 -10.28 2.39
CA ALA A 332 -3.43 -9.42 1.84
C ALA A 332 -3.39 -9.34 0.31
N CYS A 333 -2.20 -9.20 -0.31
CA CYS A 333 -2.08 -9.17 -1.77
C CYS A 333 -2.50 -10.48 -2.44
N LEU A 334 -2.21 -11.63 -1.81
CA LEU A 334 -2.63 -12.94 -2.31
C LEU A 334 -4.13 -13.10 -2.17
N PHE A 335 -4.67 -12.87 -0.98
CA PHE A 335 -6.09 -12.95 -0.68
C PHE A 335 -6.94 -12.12 -1.64
N ASP A 336 -6.62 -10.82 -1.79
CA ASP A 336 -7.36 -9.93 -2.68
C ASP A 336 -7.43 -10.43 -4.12
N LYS A 337 -6.37 -11.06 -4.62
CA LYS A 337 -6.30 -11.54 -6.01
C LYS A 337 -6.95 -12.91 -6.18
N ALA A 338 -6.76 -13.81 -5.23
CA ALA A 338 -7.40 -15.11 -5.21
C ALA A 338 -8.92 -14.97 -5.12
N GLU A 339 -9.42 -14.13 -4.22
CA GLU A 339 -10.83 -13.81 -4.11
C GLU A 339 -11.41 -13.27 -5.43
N ALA A 340 -10.67 -12.41 -6.15
CA ALA A 340 -11.11 -11.87 -7.43
C ALA A 340 -11.18 -12.95 -8.53
N ALA A 341 -10.38 -14.01 -8.42
CA ALA A 341 -10.38 -15.15 -9.32
C ALA A 341 -11.37 -16.25 -8.92
N GLY A 342 -12.12 -16.09 -7.82
CA GLY A 342 -13.04 -17.10 -7.29
C GLY A 342 -12.34 -18.22 -6.52
N ILE A 343 -11.07 -18.04 -6.13
CA ILE A 343 -10.27 -19.01 -5.38
C ILE A 343 -10.42 -18.74 -3.88
N GLU A 344 -10.75 -19.75 -3.11
CA GLU A 344 -10.80 -19.69 -1.65
C GLU A 344 -9.37 -19.63 -1.07
N VAL A 345 -9.20 -18.87 0.03
CA VAL A 345 -7.92 -18.79 0.75
C VAL A 345 -8.14 -19.13 2.21
N VAL A 346 -7.45 -20.18 2.67
CA VAL A 346 -7.48 -20.64 4.06
C VAL A 346 -6.10 -20.43 4.68
N PHE A 347 -6.03 -19.82 5.87
CA PHE A 347 -4.77 -19.65 6.59
C PHE A 347 -4.62 -20.71 7.67
N VAL A 348 -3.46 -21.37 7.74
CA VAL A 348 -3.14 -22.41 8.72
C VAL A 348 -1.81 -22.10 9.41
N ASP A 349 -1.60 -22.61 10.64
CA ASP A 349 -0.31 -22.49 11.34
C ASP A 349 0.78 -23.21 10.55
N GLU A 350 1.91 -22.53 10.27
CA GLU A 350 3.03 -23.11 9.51
C GLU A 350 4.12 -23.74 10.38
N ARG A 351 3.99 -23.74 11.71
CA ARG A 351 5.05 -24.23 12.62
C ARG A 351 5.49 -25.66 12.27
N GLY A 352 6.80 -25.85 12.05
CA GLY A 352 7.38 -27.14 11.74
C GLY A 352 7.17 -27.64 10.30
N SER A 353 6.40 -26.96 9.45
CA SER A 353 6.12 -27.39 8.07
C SER A 353 7.38 -27.67 7.25
N SER A 354 8.42 -26.85 7.39
CA SER A 354 9.69 -26.97 6.64
C SER A 354 10.70 -27.97 7.26
N SER A 355 10.37 -28.61 8.37
CA SER A 355 11.21 -29.58 9.09
C SER A 355 10.55 -30.94 9.29
N THR A 356 9.38 -31.17 8.72
CA THR A 356 8.71 -32.45 8.72
C THR A 356 8.76 -33.04 7.31
N CYS A 357 9.13 -34.31 7.20
CA CYS A 357 9.11 -34.99 5.91
C CYS A 357 7.66 -35.25 5.47
N PRO A 358 7.24 -34.82 4.28
CA PRO A 358 5.86 -35.04 3.83
C PRO A 358 5.56 -36.51 3.52
N ASN A 359 6.56 -37.34 3.25
CA ASN A 359 6.41 -38.75 2.96
C ASN A 359 6.30 -39.60 4.25
N CYS A 360 7.36 -39.65 5.06
CA CYS A 360 7.40 -40.48 6.25
C CYS A 360 6.96 -39.80 7.56
N ARG A 361 6.57 -38.53 7.50
CA ARG A 361 6.13 -37.68 8.62
C ARG A 361 7.14 -37.47 9.74
N GLN A 362 8.33 -38.02 9.61
CA GLN A 362 9.42 -37.86 10.59
C GLN A 362 9.95 -36.42 10.58
N ARG A 363 10.31 -35.97 11.77
CA ARG A 363 10.90 -34.64 11.92
C ARG A 363 12.40 -34.72 11.55
N VAL A 364 12.82 -33.81 10.68
CA VAL A 364 14.20 -33.74 10.17
C VAL A 364 14.88 -32.49 10.71
N PRO A 365 16.15 -32.52 11.08
CA PRO A 365 16.91 -31.33 11.45
C PRO A 365 16.77 -30.25 10.37
N LYS A 366 16.57 -29.00 10.79
CA LYS A 366 16.34 -27.90 9.85
C LYS A 366 17.55 -27.73 8.92
N PRO A 367 17.38 -27.92 7.61
CA PRO A 367 18.50 -27.82 6.67
C PRO A 367 19.02 -26.38 6.59
N SER A 368 20.34 -26.23 6.52
CA SER A 368 20.98 -24.88 6.42
C SER A 368 20.73 -24.17 5.10
N GLY A 369 20.38 -24.90 4.04
CA GLY A 369 20.14 -24.40 2.69
C GLY A 369 18.69 -24.48 2.24
N ARG A 370 18.50 -24.61 0.94
CA ARG A 370 17.19 -24.77 0.28
C ARG A 370 16.91 -26.22 -0.14
N ARG A 371 17.90 -27.09 -0.01
CA ARG A 371 17.74 -28.53 -0.25
C ARG A 371 17.25 -29.18 1.03
N PHE A 372 16.16 -29.91 0.90
CA PHE A 372 15.65 -30.81 1.92
C PHE A 372 16.13 -32.24 1.58
N SER A 373 16.53 -33.01 2.56
CA SER A 373 16.83 -34.43 2.42
C SER A 373 16.40 -35.13 3.70
N CYS A 374 15.55 -36.11 3.57
CA CYS A 374 15.10 -36.93 4.69
C CYS A 374 16.03 -38.09 4.91
N PRO A 375 16.66 -38.24 6.11
CA PRO A 375 17.53 -39.36 6.39
C PRO A 375 16.78 -40.69 6.58
N HIS A 376 15.47 -40.64 6.84
CA HIS A 376 14.65 -41.82 7.14
C HIS A 376 14.08 -42.50 5.89
N CYS A 377 13.67 -41.73 4.88
CA CYS A 377 13.03 -42.28 3.68
C CYS A 377 13.69 -41.86 2.37
N GLY A 378 14.81 -41.13 2.42
CA GLY A 378 15.53 -40.68 1.23
C GLY A 378 14.87 -39.53 0.44
N LEU A 379 13.68 -39.08 0.80
CA LEU A 379 13.02 -37.99 0.08
C LEU A 379 13.94 -36.75 0.00
N ALA A 380 14.18 -36.28 -1.21
CA ALA A 380 14.93 -35.05 -1.47
C ALA A 380 14.12 -34.04 -2.29
N GLY A 381 14.31 -32.74 -2.01
CA GLY A 381 13.55 -31.72 -2.74
C GLY A 381 13.87 -30.29 -2.30
N HIS A 382 13.07 -29.36 -2.80
CA HIS A 382 13.19 -27.95 -2.42
C HIS A 382 12.47 -27.71 -1.07
N ARG A 383 13.18 -27.26 -0.06
CA ARG A 383 12.68 -27.11 1.31
C ARG A 383 11.38 -26.27 1.43
N ASP A 384 11.28 -25.19 0.65
CA ASP A 384 10.10 -24.32 0.72
C ASP A 384 8.89 -25.01 0.07
N LEU A 385 9.08 -25.94 -0.88
CA LEU A 385 8.01 -26.79 -1.42
C LEU A 385 7.60 -27.89 -0.45
N VAL A 386 8.56 -28.48 0.30
CA VAL A 386 8.24 -29.35 1.45
C VAL A 386 7.32 -28.63 2.44
N GLY A 387 7.65 -27.37 2.74
CA GLY A 387 6.79 -26.51 3.56
C GLY A 387 5.39 -26.36 2.98
N ALA A 388 5.27 -26.08 1.68
CA ALA A 388 4.01 -25.92 0.98
C ALA A 388 3.14 -27.20 1.01
N VAL A 389 3.73 -28.37 0.76
CA VAL A 389 3.03 -29.68 0.85
C VAL A 389 2.50 -29.93 2.26
N ASN A 390 3.34 -29.71 3.27
CA ASN A 390 2.93 -29.88 4.67
C ASN A 390 1.86 -28.88 5.12
N ILE A 391 1.85 -27.66 4.55
CA ILE A 391 0.82 -26.66 4.79
C ILE A 391 -0.51 -27.12 4.18
N ALA A 392 -0.51 -27.63 2.94
CA ALA A 392 -1.71 -28.19 2.32
C ALA A 392 -2.30 -29.32 3.17
N ALA A 393 -1.46 -30.22 3.65
CA ALA A 393 -1.88 -31.36 4.48
C ALA A 393 -2.47 -30.99 5.86
N ARG A 394 -2.41 -29.73 6.28
CA ARG A 394 -3.04 -29.21 7.51
C ARG A 394 -4.47 -28.76 7.33
N HIS A 395 -4.94 -28.77 6.10
CA HIS A 395 -6.34 -28.43 5.83
C HIS A 395 -7.24 -29.65 6.11
N GLU A 396 -8.16 -29.51 7.06
CA GLU A 396 -9.04 -30.60 7.51
C GLU A 396 -10.30 -30.78 6.61
N GLY A 397 -10.51 -29.88 5.66
CA GLY A 397 -11.75 -29.80 4.87
C GLY A 397 -11.84 -30.70 3.64
N GLY A 398 -11.01 -31.74 3.53
CA GLY A 398 -10.96 -32.61 2.34
C GLY A 398 -10.37 -31.91 1.10
N GLY A 399 -10.06 -32.68 0.09
CA GLY A 399 -9.44 -32.25 -1.17
C GLY A 399 -8.36 -33.23 -1.60
N ASP A 400 -7.87 -33.10 -2.84
CA ASP A 400 -6.81 -33.95 -3.36
C ASP A 400 -5.52 -33.80 -2.56
N ILE A 401 -4.83 -34.93 -2.39
CA ILE A 401 -3.54 -34.97 -1.68
C ILE A 401 -2.51 -34.23 -2.51
N VAL A 402 -1.95 -33.16 -1.96
CA VAL A 402 -0.83 -32.43 -2.57
C VAL A 402 0.46 -33.19 -2.32
N SER A 403 1.07 -33.73 -3.38
CA SER A 403 2.34 -34.44 -3.34
C SER A 403 3.54 -33.48 -3.52
N MET A 404 4.75 -34.03 -3.32
CA MET A 404 5.97 -33.27 -3.66
C MET A 404 6.04 -33.01 -5.15
N PRO A 405 6.23 -31.74 -5.59
CA PRO A 405 6.28 -31.41 -7.00
C PRO A 405 7.47 -32.04 -7.72
N GLU A 406 7.17 -32.71 -8.81
CA GLU A 406 8.15 -33.22 -9.77
C GLU A 406 8.58 -32.12 -10.74
N THR A 407 7.61 -31.32 -11.18
CA THR A 407 7.85 -30.18 -12.09
C THR A 407 7.74 -28.86 -11.34
N ILE A 408 8.81 -28.06 -11.37
CA ILE A 408 8.90 -26.80 -10.65
C ILE A 408 9.05 -25.62 -11.61
N THR A 409 8.06 -24.76 -11.65
CA THR A 409 8.13 -23.48 -12.38
C THR A 409 8.79 -22.42 -11.52
N HIS A 410 9.91 -21.87 -11.99
CA HIS A 410 10.57 -20.76 -11.30
C HIS A 410 10.21 -19.42 -11.94
N ARG A 411 9.72 -18.45 -11.14
CA ARG A 411 9.40 -17.08 -11.58
C ARG A 411 10.18 -16.05 -10.77
N ARG A 412 10.58 -14.96 -11.40
CA ARG A 412 11.22 -13.82 -10.73
C ARG A 412 10.19 -12.77 -10.40
N GLY A 413 10.03 -12.45 -9.12
CA GLY A 413 9.23 -11.32 -8.66
C GLY A 413 9.99 -10.00 -8.79
N GLY A 414 9.25 -8.90 -9.07
CA GLY A 414 9.82 -7.56 -9.14
C GLY A 414 10.70 -7.31 -10.38
N ARG A 415 10.29 -7.78 -11.55
CA ARG A 415 11.01 -7.60 -12.82
C ARG A 415 11.29 -6.14 -13.17
N HIS A 416 10.42 -5.22 -12.75
CA HIS A 416 10.57 -3.77 -12.96
C HIS A 416 11.57 -3.11 -11.99
N LEU A 417 12.12 -3.84 -11.02
CA LEU A 417 13.06 -3.27 -10.06
C LEU A 417 14.45 -3.11 -10.68
N PRO A 418 15.16 -2.01 -10.38
CA PRO A 418 16.55 -1.83 -10.82
C PRO A 418 17.41 -3.01 -10.35
N GLY A 419 18.15 -3.63 -11.27
CA GLY A 419 19.01 -4.79 -10.99
C GLY A 419 18.35 -6.16 -11.14
N ALA A 420 17.05 -6.25 -11.48
CA ALA A 420 16.39 -7.52 -11.75
C ALA A 420 16.98 -8.29 -12.94
N GLY A 421 17.56 -7.58 -13.91
CA GLY A 421 18.23 -8.16 -15.10
C GLY A 421 19.74 -8.37 -14.99
N ARG A 422 20.38 -7.98 -13.87
CA ARG A 422 21.83 -8.10 -13.72
C ARG A 422 22.20 -9.51 -13.26
N SER A 423 22.80 -10.28 -14.17
CA SER A 423 23.41 -11.56 -13.89
C SER A 423 24.50 -11.41 -12.82
N ARG A 424 24.70 -12.48 -12.02
CA ARG A 424 25.71 -12.58 -10.95
C ARG A 424 27.17 -12.48 -11.45
N ARG A 425 27.42 -12.30 -12.75
CA ARG A 425 28.75 -12.45 -13.36
C ARG A 425 29.63 -11.20 -13.36
N ASP A 426 29.20 -10.04 -12.82
CA ASP A 426 30.10 -8.89 -12.68
C ASP A 426 30.12 -8.31 -11.26
N PRO A 427 30.96 -8.82 -10.37
CA PRO A 427 31.15 -8.27 -9.02
C PRO A 427 31.71 -6.84 -9.04
N ARG A 428 32.37 -6.42 -10.16
CA ARG A 428 33.04 -5.12 -10.28
C ARG A 428 32.05 -3.97 -10.50
N ARG A 429 30.88 -4.24 -11.07
CA ARG A 429 29.81 -3.23 -11.24
C ARG A 429 28.94 -2.97 -9.99
N ILE A 430 29.07 -3.80 -8.94
CA ILE A 430 28.39 -3.61 -7.64
C ILE A 430 29.22 -2.68 -6.73
N ARG A 431 30.47 -2.39 -7.07
CA ARG A 431 31.25 -1.31 -6.45
C ARG A 431 30.77 0.06 -6.96
N TRP A 432 29.53 0.39 -6.67
CA TRP A 432 29.04 1.74 -6.86
C TRP A 432 29.52 2.59 -5.69
N ASP A 433 30.64 3.27 -5.92
CA ASP A 433 31.05 4.54 -5.34
C ASP A 433 30.73 4.81 -3.87
N SER A 434 31.19 3.94 -2.98
CA SER A 434 31.57 4.41 -1.65
C SER A 434 32.69 5.46 -1.71
N HIS A 435 33.50 5.49 -2.78
CA HIS A 435 34.52 6.52 -3.00
C HIS A 435 33.98 7.88 -3.47
N ARG A 436 32.90 7.93 -4.28
CA ARG A 436 32.28 9.21 -4.68
C ARG A 436 31.50 9.90 -3.56
N ALA A 437 31.03 9.15 -2.57
CA ALA A 437 30.41 9.74 -1.39
C ALA A 437 31.43 10.46 -0.47
N ARG A 438 32.72 10.22 -0.63
CA ARG A 438 33.79 10.86 0.16
C ARG A 438 34.34 12.15 -0.47
N ARG A 439 34.13 12.39 -1.76
CA ARG A 439 34.46 13.67 -2.40
C ARG A 439 33.18 14.37 -2.78
N GLY A 440 32.85 15.45 -2.10
CA GLY A 440 31.60 16.20 -2.14
C GLY A 440 31.23 16.87 -3.49
N SER A 441 31.43 16.21 -4.61
CA SER A 441 31.03 16.67 -5.94
C SER A 441 29.88 15.83 -6.46
N TRP A 442 28.68 16.37 -6.40
CA TRP A 442 27.51 15.88 -7.13
C TRP A 442 27.66 16.28 -8.59
N PRO A 443 27.37 15.40 -9.58
CA PRO A 443 27.30 15.84 -10.96
C PRO A 443 26.26 16.94 -11.08
N ALA A 444 26.64 18.03 -11.71
CA ALA A 444 25.75 19.11 -12.08
C ALA A 444 24.59 18.52 -12.90
N VAL A 445 23.36 18.83 -12.51
CA VAL A 445 22.19 18.64 -13.35
C VAL A 445 22.42 19.48 -14.58
N ALA A 446 22.46 18.87 -15.76
CA ALA A 446 22.53 19.58 -17.04
C ALA A 446 21.45 20.67 -17.03
N ARG A 447 21.85 21.91 -17.24
CA ARG A 447 20.94 23.02 -17.48
C ARG A 447 20.17 22.72 -18.77
N PRO A 448 18.89 23.04 -18.83
CA PRO A 448 18.21 23.15 -20.12
C PRO A 448 18.92 24.24 -20.95
N PRO A 449 18.92 24.16 -22.28
CA PRO A 449 19.55 25.14 -23.15
C PRO A 449 19.00 26.54 -22.83
N GLU A 450 19.90 27.51 -22.77
CA GLU A 450 19.58 28.93 -22.62
C GLU A 450 18.89 29.41 -23.89
N GLU A 451 17.68 29.97 -23.75
CA GLU A 451 17.06 30.78 -24.81
C GLU A 451 17.83 32.09 -25.00
N PRO A 452 17.92 32.61 -26.23
CA PRO A 452 18.65 33.85 -26.52
C PRO A 452 17.95 35.06 -25.89
N PRO A 453 18.70 36.16 -25.65
CA PRO A 453 18.18 37.34 -24.97
C PRO A 453 17.25 38.12 -25.88
N GLU A 454 15.97 38.23 -25.54
CA GLU A 454 15.09 39.25 -26.09
C GLU A 454 15.10 40.51 -25.22
N GLY A 455 15.02 41.60 -25.92
CA GLY A 455 15.32 42.94 -25.49
C GLY A 455 14.44 43.54 -24.39
N SER A 456 15.04 44.55 -23.85
CA SER A 456 14.51 45.54 -22.90
C SER A 456 13.10 46.04 -23.16
N SER A 457 12.23 46.00 -22.14
CA SER A 457 11.39 47.18 -21.77
C SER A 457 10.66 46.99 -20.43
N SER A 458 10.78 48.04 -19.63
CA SER A 458 9.90 48.61 -18.63
C SER A 458 9.40 47.81 -17.43
N SER A 459 9.90 48.25 -16.32
CA SER A 459 9.41 48.26 -14.94
C SER A 459 7.90 48.24 -14.74
N VAL A 460 7.37 47.23 -14.05
CA VAL A 460 6.18 47.35 -13.21
C VAL A 460 6.47 46.60 -11.92
N GLY A 461 6.22 47.26 -10.79
CA GLY A 461 6.62 46.90 -9.46
C GLY A 461 6.05 45.56 -8.97
N ALA A 462 6.91 44.78 -8.38
CA ALA A 462 6.55 43.58 -7.68
C ALA A 462 6.13 43.91 -6.23
N LEU A 463 4.87 43.70 -5.94
CA LEU A 463 4.36 43.67 -4.57
C LEU A 463 4.89 42.39 -3.85
N PRO A 464 5.34 42.49 -2.60
CA PRO A 464 5.85 41.34 -1.87
C PRO A 464 4.70 40.41 -1.47
N LEU A 465 4.84 39.13 -1.80
CA LEU A 465 3.97 38.08 -1.30
C LEU A 465 4.27 37.83 0.17
N GLU A 466 3.41 38.29 1.03
CA GLU A 466 3.40 37.94 2.45
C GLU A 466 3.14 36.44 2.64
N ASP A 467 4.01 35.77 3.40
CA ASP A 467 3.85 34.40 3.85
C ASP A 467 2.70 34.34 4.86
N PRO A 468 1.77 33.35 4.79
CA PRO A 468 0.70 33.21 5.76
C PRO A 468 1.25 32.92 7.15
N PRO A 469 0.59 33.42 8.22
CA PRO A 469 1.06 33.36 9.58
C PRO A 469 1.20 31.91 10.09
N THR A 470 2.30 31.64 10.72
CA THR A 470 2.58 30.46 11.53
C THR A 470 1.77 30.54 12.83
N ALA A 471 0.74 29.71 12.96
CA ALA A 471 0.19 29.44 14.29
C ALA A 471 1.03 28.35 14.98
N ALA A 472 1.37 28.63 16.22
CA ALA A 472 2.12 27.83 17.17
C ALA A 472 1.49 26.45 17.48
#